data_cf45be218d97256cb267c59388d9dc1f
#
_entry.id   cf45be218d97256cb267c59388d9dc1f
#
_cell.length_a   1.000
_cell.length_b   1.000
_cell.length_c   1.000
_cell.angle_alpha   90.00
_cell.angle_beta   90.00
_cell.angle_gamma   90.00
#
_symmetry.space_group_name_H-M   'P 1'
#
loop_
_entity.id
_entity.type
_entity.pdbx_description
1 polymer ?
#
loop_
_entity_poly.entity_id
_entity_poly.type
_entity_poly.pdbx_seq_one_letter_code
_entity_poly.pdbx_strand_id
1 'polypeptide(L)'
;MGFMAACKEKTKKETVAAEAAATEAAADPFFKLSLAQWSINRMIRNDGVDPYTFAEKAASWGFSGLEYVSQLYAGTLEPAGYSEAAMQAFVDKSNAEAEKHGLRNLLIMIDREGDLATSDAAARSQAVLNHHKWVDAAAAMGCHSVRVNLSGSSDPDAWAANSVDGLTQLATYAADKNINVLVENHGGLSSNAAMLARVMEEVGMDNCGTLPDFGNF
;
A
#
# COMPACT_ATOMS: atom_id res chain seq x y z
N MET A 1 60.63 69.78 -8.49
CA MET A 1 59.38 70.07 -7.78
C MET A 1 58.28 69.22 -8.42
N GLY A 2 57.98 68.11 -7.91
CA GLY A 2 56.96 67.20 -8.45
C GLY A 2 55.86 67.01 -7.41
N PHE A 3 54.66 67.38 -7.72
CA PHE A 3 53.47 67.12 -6.87
C PHE A 3 52.91 65.78 -7.19
N MET A 4 52.93 64.83 -6.17
CA MET A 4 52.16 63.62 -6.28
C MET A 4 50.74 63.91 -5.83
N ALA A 5 49.77 63.63 -6.70
CA ALA A 5 48.35 63.62 -6.37
C ALA A 5 47.96 62.19 -5.95
N ALA A 6 47.53 62.00 -4.70
CA ALA A 6 47.00 60.75 -4.19
C ALA A 6 45.53 60.66 -4.56
N CYS A 7 45.20 59.65 -5.37
CA CYS A 7 43.81 59.21 -5.61
C CYS A 7 43.30 58.43 -4.39
N LYS A 8 42.27 58.98 -3.74
CA LYS A 8 41.46 58.26 -2.74
C LYS A 8 40.45 57.38 -3.46
N GLU A 9 40.65 56.08 -3.41
CA GLU A 9 39.64 55.12 -3.78
C GLU A 9 38.52 55.10 -2.71
N LYS A 10 37.31 55.46 -3.17
CA LYS A 10 36.09 55.26 -2.37
C LYS A 10 35.64 53.81 -2.54
N THR A 11 35.84 53.01 -1.56
CA THR A 11 35.19 51.69 -1.45
C THR A 11 33.69 51.85 -1.26
N LYS A 12 32.94 51.56 -2.28
CA LYS A 12 31.50 51.41 -2.25
C LYS A 12 31.18 50.07 -1.55
N LYS A 13 30.70 50.13 -0.32
CA LYS A 13 30.05 49.00 0.30
C LYS A 13 28.75 48.74 -0.41
N GLU A 14 28.71 47.74 -1.27
CA GLU A 14 27.48 47.16 -1.73
C GLU A 14 26.85 46.34 -0.58
N THR A 15 25.79 46.87 -0.01
CA THR A 15 24.86 46.11 0.84
C THR A 15 24.10 45.19 -0.09
N VAL A 16 24.51 43.92 -0.13
CA VAL A 16 23.70 42.84 -0.68
C VAL A 16 22.52 42.64 0.27
N ALA A 17 21.39 43.20 -0.10
CA ALA A 17 20.13 42.84 0.53
C ALA A 17 19.87 41.36 0.22
N ALA A 18 19.93 40.50 1.21
CA ALA A 18 19.46 39.14 1.11
C ALA A 18 17.94 39.22 0.87
N GLU A 19 17.54 39.05 -0.36
CA GLU A 19 16.16 38.80 -0.74
C GLU A 19 15.78 37.44 -0.11
N ALA A 20 14.99 37.49 0.96
CA ALA A 20 14.37 36.31 1.51
C ALA A 20 13.45 35.77 0.41
N ALA A 21 13.87 34.69 -0.24
CA ALA A 21 13.01 33.93 -1.11
C ALA A 21 11.82 33.47 -0.25
N ALA A 22 10.68 34.11 -0.44
CA ALA A 22 9.42 33.59 0.04
C ALA A 22 9.27 32.20 -0.60
N THR A 23 9.39 31.15 0.21
CA THR A 23 9.00 29.82 -0.22
C THR A 23 7.51 29.92 -0.51
N GLU A 24 7.14 29.99 -1.79
CA GLU A 24 5.76 29.76 -2.20
C GLU A 24 5.35 28.42 -1.54
N ALA A 25 4.32 28.48 -0.71
CA ALA A 25 3.72 27.25 -0.17
C ALA A 25 3.38 26.40 -1.39
N ALA A 26 3.97 25.21 -1.50
CA ALA A 26 3.68 24.31 -2.59
C ALA A 26 2.16 24.11 -2.62
N ALA A 27 1.52 24.36 -3.76
CA ALA A 27 0.11 24.12 -3.92
C ALA A 27 -0.18 22.67 -3.57
N ASP A 28 -1.31 22.42 -2.89
CA ASP A 28 -1.73 21.06 -2.58
C ASP A 28 -1.73 20.22 -3.87
N PRO A 29 -1.17 19.01 -3.84
CA PRO A 29 -1.12 18.16 -5.02
C PRO A 29 -2.53 17.87 -5.53
N PHE A 30 -2.73 17.93 -6.84
CA PHE A 30 -4.01 17.69 -7.49
C PHE A 30 -4.58 16.30 -7.13
N PHE A 31 -3.71 15.30 -7.00
CA PHE A 31 -4.07 13.97 -6.52
C PHE A 31 -3.60 13.78 -5.08
N LYS A 32 -4.43 13.11 -4.27
CA LYS A 32 -3.98 12.57 -2.99
C LYS A 32 -3.10 11.37 -3.24
N LEU A 33 -1.94 11.33 -2.59
CA LEU A 33 -0.98 10.25 -2.74
C LEU A 33 -0.98 9.36 -1.51
N SER A 34 -0.98 8.06 -1.73
CA SER A 34 -0.71 7.04 -0.72
C SER A 34 0.66 6.41 -0.92
N LEU A 35 1.21 5.86 0.15
CA LEU A 35 2.45 5.10 0.10
C LEU A 35 2.15 3.63 0.33
N ALA A 36 2.62 2.78 -0.59
CA ALA A 36 2.65 1.34 -0.37
C ALA A 36 3.81 0.98 0.57
N GLN A 37 3.53 0.27 1.66
CA GLN A 37 4.55 -0.13 2.64
C GLN A 37 5.66 -1.00 2.02
N TRP A 38 5.35 -1.66 0.90
CA TRP A 38 6.37 -2.40 0.15
C TRP A 38 7.54 -1.52 -0.31
N SER A 39 7.32 -0.22 -0.50
CA SER A 39 8.38 0.74 -0.86
C SER A 39 9.51 0.79 0.17
N ILE A 40 9.22 0.48 1.43
CA ILE A 40 10.21 0.44 2.53
C ILE A 40 10.52 -0.98 2.99
N ASN A 41 10.13 -2.01 2.22
CA ASN A 41 10.30 -3.42 2.62
C ASN A 41 11.74 -3.78 2.97
N ARG A 42 12.74 -3.22 2.27
CA ARG A 42 14.16 -3.47 2.55
C ARG A 42 14.58 -2.90 3.90
N MET A 43 14.10 -1.70 4.24
CA MET A 43 14.38 -1.09 5.54
C MET A 43 13.84 -1.96 6.68
N ILE A 44 12.65 -2.52 6.51
CA ILE A 44 12.02 -3.39 7.52
C ILE A 44 12.74 -4.75 7.58
N ARG A 45 12.94 -5.40 6.44
CA ARG A 45 13.43 -6.79 6.37
C ARG A 45 14.93 -6.93 6.57
N ASN A 46 15.72 -5.95 6.10
CA ASN A 46 17.18 -6.02 6.09
C ASN A 46 17.82 -5.16 7.17
N ASP A 47 17.24 -3.98 7.42
CA ASP A 47 17.84 -3.00 8.32
C ASP A 47 17.15 -2.99 9.72
N GLY A 48 16.16 -3.86 9.93
CA GLY A 48 15.49 -4.04 11.22
C GLY A 48 14.59 -2.86 11.64
N VAL A 49 14.12 -2.04 10.69
CA VAL A 49 13.19 -0.95 10.97
C VAL A 49 11.84 -1.52 11.42
N ASP A 50 11.30 -1.01 12.53
CA ASP A 50 9.96 -1.40 13.02
C ASP A 50 8.90 -1.06 11.96
N PRO A 51 8.11 -2.05 11.46
CA PRO A 51 7.08 -1.80 10.46
C PRO A 51 6.01 -0.78 10.90
N TYR A 52 5.85 -0.56 12.19
CA TYR A 52 4.91 0.43 12.70
C TYR A 52 5.40 1.89 12.57
N THR A 53 6.68 2.13 12.24
CA THR A 53 7.17 3.48 11.89
C THR A 53 6.75 3.92 10.48
N PHE A 54 5.95 3.13 9.80
CA PHE A 54 5.49 3.37 8.42
C PHE A 54 4.71 4.69 8.29
N ALA A 55 3.78 4.96 9.21
CA ALA A 55 3.00 6.19 9.20
C ALA A 55 3.87 7.44 9.36
N GLU A 56 4.83 7.42 10.30
CA GLU A 56 5.79 8.52 10.49
C GLU A 56 6.57 8.82 9.21
N LYS A 57 7.09 7.77 8.56
CA LYS A 57 7.86 7.92 7.31
C LYS A 57 6.99 8.46 6.17
N ALA A 58 5.80 7.89 5.98
CA ALA A 58 4.87 8.35 4.95
C ALA A 58 4.51 9.83 5.12
N ALA A 59 4.19 10.25 6.34
CA ALA A 59 3.93 11.65 6.66
C ALA A 59 5.12 12.55 6.36
N SER A 60 6.33 12.13 6.77
CA SER A 60 7.57 12.90 6.54
C SER A 60 7.89 13.10 5.05
N TRP A 61 7.37 12.25 4.18
CA TRP A 61 7.52 12.32 2.71
C TRP A 61 6.32 12.95 1.99
N GLY A 62 5.33 13.45 2.74
CA GLY A 62 4.19 14.19 2.19
C GLY A 62 3.05 13.31 1.65
N PHE A 63 3.01 12.03 1.99
CA PHE A 63 1.87 11.16 1.68
C PHE A 63 0.73 11.41 2.65
N SER A 64 -0.50 11.16 2.18
CA SER A 64 -1.74 11.33 2.97
C SER A 64 -2.47 10.01 3.25
N GLY A 65 -2.03 8.90 2.65
CA GLY A 65 -2.63 7.58 2.79
C GLY A 65 -1.61 6.46 2.95
N LEU A 66 -2.04 5.38 3.59
CA LEU A 66 -1.23 4.22 3.95
C LEU A 66 -1.82 2.95 3.32
N GLU A 67 -0.95 2.17 2.66
CA GLU A 67 -1.24 0.87 2.10
C GLU A 67 -0.33 -0.15 2.76
N TYR A 68 -0.86 -0.90 3.71
CA TYR A 68 -0.13 -1.86 4.53
C TYR A 68 0.19 -3.14 3.76
N VAL A 69 1.23 -3.87 4.18
CA VAL A 69 1.60 -5.18 3.62
C VAL A 69 1.64 -6.22 4.73
N SER A 70 0.74 -7.20 4.68
CA SER A 70 0.54 -8.22 5.72
C SER A 70 1.82 -8.95 6.11
N GLN A 71 2.61 -9.39 5.12
CA GLN A 71 3.84 -10.15 5.36
C GLN A 71 4.93 -9.38 6.12
N LEU A 72 4.89 -8.04 6.16
CA LEU A 72 5.88 -7.25 6.90
C LEU A 72 5.64 -7.27 8.42
N TYR A 73 4.48 -7.77 8.85
CA TYR A 73 4.13 -7.98 10.26
C TYR A 73 4.25 -9.44 10.70
N ALA A 74 4.63 -10.35 9.79
CA ALA A 74 4.75 -11.78 10.07
C ALA A 74 5.68 -12.07 11.26
N GLY A 75 6.79 -11.34 11.40
CA GLY A 75 7.71 -11.51 12.52
C GLY A 75 7.08 -11.33 13.90
N THR A 76 5.97 -10.58 14.01
CA THR A 76 5.23 -10.37 15.25
C THR A 76 3.99 -11.27 15.32
N LEU A 77 3.28 -11.44 14.22
CA LEU A 77 1.97 -12.12 14.20
C LEU A 77 2.07 -13.64 14.10
N GLU A 78 3.02 -14.19 13.32
CA GLU A 78 3.21 -15.64 13.21
C GLU A 78 3.54 -16.33 14.55
N PRO A 79 4.48 -15.82 15.37
CA PRO A 79 4.75 -16.43 16.69
C PRO A 79 3.55 -16.39 17.63
N ALA A 80 2.63 -15.45 17.42
CA ALA A 80 1.37 -15.34 18.18
C ALA A 80 0.21 -16.12 17.55
N GLY A 81 0.48 -16.90 16.47
CA GLY A 81 -0.50 -17.73 15.77
C GLY A 81 -1.64 -16.90 15.15
N TYR A 82 -1.41 -15.62 14.83
CA TYR A 82 -2.45 -14.68 14.36
C TYR A 82 -3.70 -14.69 15.26
N SER A 83 -3.52 -14.88 16.57
CA SER A 83 -4.62 -14.86 17.53
C SER A 83 -5.42 -13.56 17.46
N GLU A 84 -6.68 -13.60 17.86
CA GLU A 84 -7.55 -12.42 17.90
C GLU A 84 -6.88 -11.24 18.66
N ALA A 85 -6.28 -11.54 19.81
CA ALA A 85 -5.57 -10.51 20.59
C ALA A 85 -4.36 -9.92 19.83
N ALA A 86 -3.61 -10.74 19.09
CA ALA A 86 -2.47 -10.26 18.29
C ALA A 86 -2.93 -9.41 17.11
N MET A 87 -4.00 -9.83 16.41
CA MET A 87 -4.59 -9.07 15.33
C MET A 87 -5.19 -7.75 15.82
N GLN A 88 -5.85 -7.75 16.98
CA GLN A 88 -6.35 -6.51 17.59
C GLN A 88 -5.21 -5.55 17.97
N ALA A 89 -4.12 -6.05 18.53
CA ALA A 89 -2.95 -5.23 18.85
C ALA A 89 -2.30 -4.63 17.58
N PHE A 90 -2.29 -5.38 16.47
CA PHE A 90 -1.85 -4.86 15.16
C PHE A 90 -2.76 -3.71 14.69
N VAL A 91 -4.07 -3.88 14.77
CA VAL A 91 -5.07 -2.87 14.39
C VAL A 91 -4.90 -1.61 15.25
N ASP A 92 -4.89 -1.77 16.58
CA ASP A 92 -4.81 -0.65 17.51
C ASP A 92 -3.54 0.17 17.31
N LYS A 93 -2.39 -0.51 17.16
CA LYS A 93 -1.10 0.18 16.96
C LYS A 93 -1.05 0.88 15.60
N SER A 94 -1.57 0.26 14.54
CA SER A 94 -1.61 0.86 13.21
C SER A 94 -2.52 2.08 13.17
N ASN A 95 -3.70 2.01 13.79
CA ASN A 95 -4.62 3.13 13.90
C ASN A 95 -4.01 4.29 14.70
N ALA A 96 -3.39 4.00 15.84
CA ALA A 96 -2.76 5.02 16.69
C ALA A 96 -1.64 5.76 15.94
N GLU A 97 -0.79 5.05 15.18
CA GLU A 97 0.27 5.69 14.41
C GLU A 97 -0.28 6.49 13.22
N ALA A 98 -1.31 5.99 12.52
CA ALA A 98 -1.96 6.74 11.45
C ALA A 98 -2.61 8.03 11.97
N GLU A 99 -3.36 7.97 13.07
CA GLU A 99 -4.00 9.13 13.70
C GLU A 99 -2.97 10.15 14.18
N LYS A 100 -1.93 9.72 14.88
CA LYS A 100 -0.83 10.56 15.37
C LYS A 100 -0.18 11.40 14.26
N HIS A 101 -0.09 10.85 13.05
CA HIS A 101 0.51 11.51 11.90
C HIS A 101 -0.51 12.11 10.92
N GLY A 102 -1.81 12.07 11.22
CA GLY A 102 -2.88 12.64 10.40
C GLY A 102 -3.08 11.92 9.06
N LEU A 103 -2.74 10.63 8.98
CA LEU A 103 -2.85 9.83 7.77
C LEU A 103 -4.10 8.94 7.77
N ARG A 104 -4.52 8.51 6.59
CA ARG A 104 -5.65 7.59 6.40
C ARG A 104 -5.13 6.18 6.06
N ASN A 105 -5.65 5.18 6.74
CA ASN A 105 -5.51 3.79 6.33
C ASN A 105 -6.40 3.56 5.10
N LEU A 106 -5.85 2.99 4.03
CA LEU A 106 -6.59 2.81 2.77
C LEU A 106 -6.82 1.35 2.43
N LEU A 107 -5.80 0.52 2.53
CA LEU A 107 -5.90 -0.91 2.25
C LEU A 107 -4.81 -1.73 2.95
N ILE A 108 -5.04 -3.05 3.00
CA ILE A 108 -4.03 -4.04 3.37
C ILE A 108 -3.75 -4.91 2.14
N MET A 109 -2.49 -4.95 1.70
CA MET A 109 -2.00 -5.91 0.71
C MET A 109 -1.78 -7.26 1.39
N ILE A 110 -2.56 -8.26 1.00
CA ILE A 110 -2.51 -9.58 1.61
C ILE A 110 -1.56 -10.47 0.81
N ASP A 111 -0.50 -10.92 1.46
CA ASP A 111 0.49 -11.84 0.91
C ASP A 111 0.64 -13.09 1.80
N ARG A 112 1.05 -14.22 1.21
CA ARG A 112 1.37 -15.48 1.87
C ARG A 112 0.22 -16.21 2.58
N GLU A 113 -1.01 -15.88 2.25
CA GLU A 113 -2.21 -16.53 2.82
C GLU A 113 -2.77 -17.69 1.97
N GLY A 114 -2.02 -18.12 0.96
CA GLY A 114 -2.44 -19.10 -0.03
C GLY A 114 -2.90 -18.45 -1.34
N ASP A 115 -3.15 -19.26 -2.34
CA ASP A 115 -3.47 -18.82 -3.69
C ASP A 115 -4.96 -18.99 -3.98
N LEU A 116 -5.64 -17.86 -4.18
CA LEU A 116 -7.08 -17.80 -4.48
C LEU A 116 -7.44 -18.36 -5.87
N ALA A 117 -6.44 -18.60 -6.73
CA ALA A 117 -6.61 -19.15 -8.09
C ALA A 117 -6.08 -20.59 -8.23
N THR A 118 -5.65 -21.22 -7.13
CA THR A 118 -5.14 -22.60 -7.19
C THR A 118 -6.19 -23.58 -7.70
N SER A 119 -5.75 -24.59 -8.48
CA SER A 119 -6.62 -25.63 -9.04
C SER A 119 -7.18 -26.59 -7.98
N ASP A 120 -6.51 -26.72 -6.83
CA ASP A 120 -7.00 -27.51 -5.70
C ASP A 120 -8.10 -26.74 -4.98
N ALA A 121 -9.34 -27.20 -5.08
CA ALA A 121 -10.50 -26.56 -4.47
C ALA A 121 -10.42 -26.47 -2.94
N ALA A 122 -9.85 -27.49 -2.27
CA ALA A 122 -9.70 -27.46 -0.82
C ALA A 122 -8.64 -26.44 -0.40
N ALA A 123 -7.50 -26.38 -1.09
CA ALA A 123 -6.47 -25.39 -0.85
C ALA A 123 -6.98 -23.97 -1.16
N ARG A 124 -7.79 -23.79 -2.20
CA ARG A 124 -8.41 -22.52 -2.55
C ARG A 124 -9.36 -22.04 -1.47
N SER A 125 -10.26 -22.91 -0.99
CA SER A 125 -11.15 -22.57 0.13
C SER A 125 -10.37 -22.24 1.40
N GLN A 126 -9.28 -22.97 1.68
CA GLN A 126 -8.42 -22.65 2.84
C GLN A 126 -7.73 -21.29 2.67
N ALA A 127 -7.28 -20.96 1.45
CA ALA A 127 -6.72 -19.64 1.16
C ALA A 127 -7.74 -18.54 1.44
N VAL A 128 -8.99 -18.69 1.00
CA VAL A 128 -10.07 -17.74 1.33
C VAL A 128 -10.21 -17.56 2.85
N LEU A 129 -10.28 -18.65 3.62
CA LEU A 129 -10.37 -18.58 5.09
C LEU A 129 -9.15 -17.85 5.71
N ASN A 130 -7.96 -18.09 5.19
CA ASN A 130 -6.75 -17.43 5.67
C ASN A 130 -6.77 -15.92 5.44
N HIS A 131 -7.43 -15.45 4.38
CA HIS A 131 -7.57 -14.01 4.08
C HIS A 131 -8.57 -13.30 5.01
N HIS A 132 -9.51 -14.01 5.64
CA HIS A 132 -10.57 -13.42 6.46
C HIS A 132 -10.03 -12.53 7.58
N LYS A 133 -8.99 -12.96 8.31
CA LYS A 133 -8.37 -12.16 9.40
C LYS A 133 -7.86 -10.80 8.93
N TRP A 134 -7.40 -10.70 7.68
CA TRP A 134 -6.92 -9.46 7.10
C TRP A 134 -8.05 -8.56 6.59
N VAL A 135 -9.14 -9.16 6.11
CA VAL A 135 -10.38 -8.41 5.80
C VAL A 135 -10.95 -7.80 7.07
N ASP A 136 -10.99 -8.58 8.19
CA ASP A 136 -11.43 -8.10 9.50
C ASP A 136 -10.54 -6.97 10.01
N ALA A 137 -9.22 -7.13 9.92
CA ALA A 137 -8.27 -6.09 10.29
C ALA A 137 -8.44 -4.82 9.44
N ALA A 138 -8.60 -4.96 8.12
CA ALA A 138 -8.83 -3.82 7.22
C ALA A 138 -10.11 -3.05 7.60
N ALA A 139 -11.20 -3.75 7.90
CA ALA A 139 -12.44 -3.14 8.37
C ALA A 139 -12.24 -2.37 9.68
N ALA A 140 -11.57 -3.00 10.66
CA ALA A 140 -11.29 -2.39 11.96
C ALA A 140 -10.30 -1.21 11.88
N MET A 141 -9.44 -1.19 10.87
CA MET A 141 -8.54 -0.07 10.57
C MET A 141 -9.21 1.07 9.78
N GLY A 142 -10.47 0.92 9.36
CA GLY A 142 -11.16 1.90 8.53
C GLY A 142 -10.64 1.97 7.10
N CYS A 143 -10.00 0.91 6.62
CA CYS A 143 -9.64 0.75 5.21
C CYS A 143 -10.89 0.59 4.35
N HIS A 144 -10.77 0.92 3.06
CA HIS A 144 -11.85 0.66 2.10
C HIS A 144 -11.65 -0.65 1.33
N SER A 145 -10.46 -1.23 1.35
CA SER A 145 -10.14 -2.39 0.50
C SER A 145 -9.07 -3.30 1.13
N VAL A 146 -9.01 -4.51 0.61
CA VAL A 146 -7.81 -5.37 0.65
C VAL A 146 -7.32 -5.61 -0.77
N ARG A 147 -6.00 -5.82 -0.95
CA ARG A 147 -5.41 -6.23 -2.22
C ARG A 147 -4.97 -7.68 -2.14
N VAL A 148 -5.25 -8.44 -3.18
CA VAL A 148 -4.87 -9.85 -3.33
C VAL A 148 -4.14 -10.11 -4.65
N ASN A 149 -3.38 -11.19 -4.71
CA ASN A 149 -2.72 -11.70 -5.91
C ASN A 149 -3.42 -12.97 -6.38
N LEU A 150 -3.33 -13.24 -7.69
CA LEU A 150 -3.81 -14.46 -8.32
C LEU A 150 -2.64 -15.12 -9.07
N SER A 151 -2.19 -16.28 -8.61
CA SER A 151 -1.15 -17.06 -9.29
C SER A 151 -1.79 -18.18 -10.12
N GLY A 152 -2.17 -19.25 -9.51
CA GLY A 152 -2.96 -20.33 -10.12
C GLY A 152 -2.30 -21.12 -11.25
N SER A 153 -3.14 -21.65 -12.12
CA SER A 153 -2.77 -22.44 -13.28
C SER A 153 -2.18 -21.59 -14.41
N SER A 154 -1.32 -22.18 -15.22
CA SER A 154 -0.90 -21.58 -16.51
C SER A 154 -1.92 -21.80 -17.63
N ASP A 155 -2.91 -22.68 -17.46
CA ASP A 155 -4.03 -22.84 -18.38
C ASP A 155 -5.03 -21.69 -18.18
N PRO A 156 -5.33 -20.89 -19.22
CA PRO A 156 -6.15 -19.69 -19.10
C PRO A 156 -7.57 -19.95 -18.61
N ASP A 157 -8.21 -21.03 -19.06
CA ASP A 157 -9.60 -21.31 -18.69
C ASP A 157 -9.69 -21.85 -17.25
N ALA A 158 -8.78 -22.74 -16.86
CA ALA A 158 -8.68 -23.20 -15.48
C ALA A 158 -8.33 -22.06 -14.52
N TRP A 159 -7.42 -21.18 -14.90
CA TRP A 159 -7.05 -20.01 -14.11
C TRP A 159 -8.24 -19.08 -13.90
N ALA A 160 -8.98 -18.74 -14.97
CA ALA A 160 -10.15 -17.88 -14.89
C ALA A 160 -11.22 -18.48 -13.98
N ALA A 161 -11.60 -19.76 -14.21
CA ALA A 161 -12.62 -20.43 -13.40
C ALA A 161 -12.26 -20.49 -11.90
N ASN A 162 -11.00 -20.81 -11.58
CA ASN A 162 -10.53 -20.88 -10.19
C ASN A 162 -10.46 -19.50 -9.54
N SER A 163 -10.01 -18.49 -10.29
CA SER A 163 -9.95 -17.09 -9.84
C SER A 163 -11.35 -16.57 -9.51
N VAL A 164 -12.33 -16.84 -10.39
CA VAL A 164 -13.73 -16.45 -10.16
C VAL A 164 -14.26 -17.09 -8.88
N ASP A 165 -14.04 -18.40 -8.69
CA ASP A 165 -14.49 -19.10 -7.48
C ASP A 165 -13.85 -18.52 -6.20
N GLY A 166 -12.52 -18.38 -6.16
CA GLY A 166 -11.83 -17.86 -4.99
C GLY A 166 -12.18 -16.40 -4.66
N LEU A 167 -12.26 -15.55 -5.69
CA LEU A 167 -12.63 -14.14 -5.52
C LEU A 167 -14.09 -13.98 -5.08
N THR A 168 -15.03 -14.76 -5.66
CA THR A 168 -16.43 -14.70 -5.27
C THR A 168 -16.60 -15.07 -3.79
N GLN A 169 -15.93 -16.12 -3.32
CA GLN A 169 -15.97 -16.50 -1.91
C GLN A 169 -15.41 -15.39 -1.01
N LEU A 170 -14.26 -14.83 -1.35
CA LEU A 170 -13.63 -13.77 -0.54
C LEU A 170 -14.42 -12.46 -0.59
N ALA A 171 -14.88 -12.05 -1.78
CA ALA A 171 -15.67 -10.82 -1.93
C ALA A 171 -17.03 -10.92 -1.22
N THR A 172 -17.66 -12.09 -1.20
CA THR A 172 -18.87 -12.34 -0.39
C THR A 172 -18.63 -12.08 1.09
N TYR A 173 -17.52 -12.63 1.65
CA TYR A 173 -17.16 -12.38 3.04
C TYR A 173 -16.84 -10.90 3.31
N ALA A 174 -16.14 -10.26 2.39
CA ALA A 174 -15.71 -8.87 2.52
C ALA A 174 -16.88 -7.87 2.40
N ALA A 175 -17.92 -8.21 1.61
CA ALA A 175 -19.12 -7.38 1.44
C ALA A 175 -19.82 -7.08 2.77
N ASP A 176 -19.96 -8.08 3.64
CA ASP A 176 -20.59 -7.93 4.97
C ASP A 176 -19.84 -6.95 5.89
N LYS A 177 -18.61 -6.60 5.53
CA LYS A 177 -17.72 -5.70 6.27
C LYS A 177 -17.47 -4.36 5.55
N ASN A 178 -18.14 -4.13 4.42
CA ASN A 178 -17.94 -2.98 3.53
C ASN A 178 -16.49 -2.85 3.04
N ILE A 179 -15.82 -3.98 2.78
CA ILE A 179 -14.45 -4.02 2.24
C ILE A 179 -14.50 -4.47 0.78
N ASN A 180 -13.75 -3.77 -0.07
CA ASN A 180 -13.54 -4.18 -1.44
C ASN A 180 -12.35 -5.14 -1.54
N VAL A 181 -12.44 -6.09 -2.47
CA VAL A 181 -11.34 -7.00 -2.83
C VAL A 181 -10.76 -6.53 -4.16
N LEU A 182 -9.50 -6.07 -4.14
CA LEU A 182 -8.81 -5.57 -5.32
C LEU A 182 -7.74 -6.56 -5.77
N VAL A 183 -7.77 -6.92 -7.04
CA VAL A 183 -6.76 -7.80 -7.65
C VAL A 183 -5.66 -6.94 -8.28
N GLU A 184 -4.41 -7.17 -7.86
CA GLU A 184 -3.24 -6.60 -8.52
C GLU A 184 -2.83 -7.47 -9.72
N ASN A 185 -2.46 -6.84 -10.83
CA ASN A 185 -1.76 -7.50 -11.92
C ASN A 185 -0.31 -7.76 -11.49
N HIS A 186 -0.03 -8.96 -10.97
CA HIS A 186 1.24 -9.32 -10.34
C HIS A 186 1.95 -10.48 -11.05
N GLY A 187 2.04 -10.40 -12.37
CA GLY A 187 2.67 -11.41 -13.24
C GLY A 187 1.73 -12.53 -13.69
N GLY A 188 2.20 -13.37 -14.60
CA GLY A 188 1.42 -14.46 -15.16
C GLY A 188 0.13 -14.00 -15.86
N LEU A 189 -0.95 -14.76 -15.69
CA LEU A 189 -2.24 -14.44 -16.31
C LEU A 189 -2.92 -13.21 -15.69
N SER A 190 -2.60 -12.84 -14.44
CA SER A 190 -3.11 -11.61 -13.83
C SER A 190 -2.56 -10.33 -14.50
N SER A 191 -1.38 -10.42 -15.15
CA SER A 191 -0.83 -9.32 -15.97
C SER A 191 -1.29 -9.33 -17.43
N ASN A 192 -2.17 -10.27 -17.80
CA ASN A 192 -2.88 -10.22 -19.06
C ASN A 192 -4.22 -9.49 -18.87
N ALA A 193 -4.29 -8.24 -19.33
CA ALA A 193 -5.44 -7.38 -19.08
C ALA A 193 -6.78 -7.99 -19.56
N ALA A 194 -6.79 -8.69 -20.71
CA ALA A 194 -8.00 -9.33 -21.22
C ALA A 194 -8.46 -10.50 -20.32
N MET A 195 -7.50 -11.27 -19.78
CA MET A 195 -7.81 -12.36 -18.86
C MET A 195 -8.33 -11.85 -17.52
N LEU A 196 -7.69 -10.80 -16.99
CA LEU A 196 -8.14 -10.19 -15.73
C LEU A 196 -9.51 -9.54 -15.88
N ALA A 197 -9.78 -8.84 -17.00
CA ALA A 197 -11.08 -8.26 -17.30
C ALA A 197 -12.18 -9.34 -17.36
N ARG A 198 -11.91 -10.47 -18.04
CA ARG A 198 -12.81 -11.62 -18.06
C ARG A 198 -13.16 -12.10 -16.65
N VAL A 199 -12.16 -12.26 -15.77
CA VAL A 199 -12.39 -12.69 -14.39
C VAL A 199 -13.26 -11.67 -13.64
N MET A 200 -12.99 -10.36 -13.78
CA MET A 200 -13.81 -9.31 -13.15
C MET A 200 -15.26 -9.33 -13.62
N GLU A 201 -15.48 -9.50 -14.93
CA GLU A 201 -16.82 -9.62 -15.52
C GLU A 201 -17.58 -10.86 -15.00
N GLU A 202 -16.89 -12.01 -14.93
CA GLU A 202 -17.49 -13.25 -14.42
C GLU A 202 -17.76 -13.23 -12.90
N VAL A 203 -16.93 -12.56 -12.10
CA VAL A 203 -17.22 -12.34 -10.66
C VAL A 203 -18.41 -11.41 -10.47
N GLY A 204 -18.52 -10.33 -11.24
CA GLY A 204 -19.67 -9.45 -11.32
C GLY A 204 -20.15 -8.85 -10.01
N MET A 205 -19.28 -8.71 -8.99
CA MET A 205 -19.61 -8.17 -7.66
C MET A 205 -19.10 -6.73 -7.54
N ASP A 206 -19.94 -5.83 -7.05
CA ASP A 206 -19.63 -4.38 -6.90
C ASP A 206 -18.42 -4.10 -6.01
N ASN A 207 -18.12 -5.00 -5.08
CA ASN A 207 -16.98 -4.90 -4.17
C ASN A 207 -15.76 -5.71 -4.63
N CYS A 208 -15.71 -6.17 -5.88
CA CYS A 208 -14.54 -6.82 -6.48
C CYS A 208 -14.03 -6.00 -7.66
N GLY A 209 -12.76 -5.65 -7.67
CA GLY A 209 -12.18 -4.80 -8.71
C GLY A 209 -10.68 -5.02 -8.88
N THR A 210 -10.02 -4.07 -9.53
CA THR A 210 -8.58 -4.17 -9.80
C THR A 210 -7.79 -3.06 -9.12
N LEU A 211 -6.53 -3.35 -8.82
CA LEU A 211 -5.50 -2.40 -8.44
C LEU A 211 -4.40 -2.48 -9.50
N PRO A 212 -4.44 -1.62 -10.53
CA PRO A 212 -3.47 -1.67 -11.62
C PRO A 212 -2.07 -1.25 -11.14
N ASP A 213 -1.10 -2.15 -11.24
CA ASP A 213 0.32 -1.84 -11.08
C ASP A 213 0.93 -1.63 -12.46
N PHE A 214 1.31 -0.38 -12.74
CA PHE A 214 1.90 0.00 -14.03
C PHE A 214 3.31 -0.55 -14.26
N GLY A 215 3.97 -1.06 -13.21
CA GLY A 215 5.28 -1.72 -13.29
C GLY A 215 5.22 -3.20 -13.65
N ASN A 216 4.04 -3.83 -13.58
CA ASN A 216 3.84 -5.27 -13.74
C ASN A 216 3.19 -5.68 -15.09
N PHE A 217 2.96 -4.74 -16.00
CA PHE A 217 2.46 -5.02 -17.37
C PHE A 217 3.58 -5.37 -18.34
#